data_0b0196738fc3f2497331250f7aacd0ec
#
_entry.id   0b0196738fc3f2497331250f7aacd0ec
#
_cell.length_a   1.000
_cell.length_b   1.000
_cell.length_c   1.000
_cell.angle_alpha   90.00
_cell.angle_beta   90.00
_cell.angle_gamma   90.00
#
_symmetry.space_group_name_H-M   'P 1'
#
loop_
_entity.id
_entity.type
_entity.pdbx_description
1 polymer ?
#
loop_
_entity_poly.entity_id
_entity_poly.type
_entity_poly.pdbx_seq_one_letter_code
_entity_poly.pdbx_strand_id
1 'polypeptide(L)'
;AHGAADHVLAMESDFGADRIWQVDFKLPQGTDDLKTRIANALAPLGIGRSNDIAGGGPDVGPTVALGVNAIDLQQDGTDYFDLHHTPDDTLDKIDPKKLQQNVAAWATVLSIVANDPADLLPKGKAGD
;
A
#
# COMPACT_ATOMS: atom_id res chain seq x y z
N ALA A 1 17.49 -15.48 -6.23
CA ALA A 1 16.68 -14.58 -5.38
C ALA A 1 17.07 -13.15 -5.74
N HIS A 2 16.09 -12.26 -5.86
CA HIS A 2 16.34 -10.84 -6.10
C HIS A 2 16.72 -10.16 -4.78
N GLY A 3 17.64 -9.21 -4.82
CA GLY A 3 18.01 -8.40 -3.66
C GLY A 3 16.98 -7.29 -3.39
N ALA A 4 16.99 -6.71 -2.19
CA ALA A 4 16.12 -5.56 -1.86
C ALA A 4 16.32 -4.39 -2.85
N ALA A 5 17.54 -4.20 -3.36
CA ALA A 5 17.87 -3.16 -4.34
C ALA A 5 17.15 -3.30 -5.69
N ASP A 6 16.59 -4.46 -5.98
CA ASP A 6 15.87 -4.74 -7.24
C ASP A 6 14.36 -4.41 -7.14
N HIS A 7 13.88 -4.00 -5.96
CA HIS A 7 12.46 -3.73 -5.72
C HIS A 7 12.20 -2.23 -5.62
N VAL A 8 11.28 -1.74 -6.43
CA VAL A 8 10.88 -0.31 -6.43
C VAL A 8 9.81 0.00 -5.39
N LEU A 9 8.97 -0.98 -5.05
CA LEU A 9 7.84 -0.81 -4.14
C LEU A 9 7.50 -2.15 -3.48
N ALA A 10 7.15 -2.09 -2.20
CA ALA A 10 6.52 -3.17 -1.46
C ALA A 10 5.17 -2.69 -0.91
N MET A 11 4.15 -3.51 -1.04
CA MET A 11 2.80 -3.25 -0.54
C MET A 11 2.20 -4.55 -0.03
N GLU A 12 1.37 -4.45 0.99
CA GLU A 12 0.67 -5.58 1.59
C GLU A 12 -0.82 -5.25 1.77
N SER A 13 -1.68 -6.26 1.69
CA SER A 13 -3.10 -6.17 1.99
C SER A 13 -3.47 -7.29 2.96
N ASP A 14 -3.39 -7.01 4.25
CA ASP A 14 -3.51 -8.01 5.31
C ASP A 14 -4.50 -7.59 6.43
N PHE A 15 -5.28 -6.54 6.22
CA PHE A 15 -6.19 -6.04 7.24
C PHE A 15 -7.66 -6.20 6.83
N GLY A 16 -8.00 -7.40 6.35
CA GLY A 16 -9.36 -7.76 5.94
C GLY A 16 -9.72 -7.30 4.52
N ALA A 17 -11.02 -7.22 4.25
CA ALA A 17 -11.56 -6.88 2.93
C ALA A 17 -12.50 -5.68 2.95
N ASP A 18 -12.46 -4.86 4.00
CA ASP A 18 -13.27 -3.66 4.10
C ASP A 18 -12.69 -2.52 3.24
N ARG A 19 -13.41 -1.40 3.17
CA ARG A 19 -12.99 -0.26 2.34
C ARG A 19 -11.64 0.27 2.77
N ILE A 20 -10.83 0.59 1.79
CA ILE A 20 -9.65 1.43 1.98
C ILE A 20 -10.14 2.86 2.19
N TRP A 21 -9.65 3.52 3.23
CA TRP A 21 -10.03 4.89 3.57
C TRP A 21 -8.86 5.87 3.57
N GLN A 22 -7.62 5.36 3.62
CA GLN A 22 -6.42 6.18 3.74
C GLN A 22 -5.27 5.58 2.92
N VAL A 23 -4.39 6.44 2.41
CA VAL A 23 -3.12 6.06 1.80
C VAL A 23 -1.96 6.74 2.53
N ASP A 24 -0.97 5.94 2.90
CA ASP A 24 0.28 6.36 3.53
C ASP A 24 1.46 6.10 2.60
N PHE A 25 2.51 6.92 2.73
CA PHE A 25 3.66 6.86 1.83
C PHE A 25 4.98 6.76 2.58
N LYS A 26 5.87 5.88 2.11
CA LYS A 26 7.30 5.87 2.40
C LYS A 26 8.04 5.85 1.07
N LEU A 27 8.19 7.01 0.46
CA LEU A 27 8.83 7.22 -0.83
C LEU A 27 10.03 8.16 -0.69
N PRO A 28 10.99 8.16 -1.62
CA PRO A 28 12.15 9.04 -1.60
C PRO A 28 11.77 10.52 -1.55
N GLN A 29 12.71 11.35 -1.10
CA GLN A 29 12.57 12.81 -1.22
C GLN A 29 12.44 13.22 -2.69
N GLY A 30 11.67 14.28 -2.96
CA GLY A 30 11.44 14.77 -4.32
C GLY A 30 10.35 14.04 -5.10
N THR A 31 9.61 13.12 -4.47
CA THR A 31 8.48 12.38 -5.08
C THR A 31 7.11 12.97 -4.73
N ASP A 32 7.03 14.24 -4.32
CA ASP A 32 5.77 14.83 -3.88
C ASP A 32 4.72 14.94 -5.01
N ASP A 33 5.18 15.10 -6.25
CA ASP A 33 4.29 15.07 -7.42
C ASP A 33 3.69 13.67 -7.62
N LEU A 34 4.47 12.61 -7.44
CA LEU A 34 3.99 11.23 -7.50
C LEU A 34 2.95 10.96 -6.42
N LYS A 35 3.25 11.34 -5.15
CA LYS A 35 2.32 11.21 -4.03
C LYS A 35 1.01 11.95 -4.30
N THR A 36 1.11 13.16 -4.84
CA THR A 36 -0.06 13.99 -5.17
C THR A 36 -0.89 13.37 -6.29
N ARG A 37 -0.28 12.85 -7.34
CA ARG A 37 -0.99 12.15 -8.42
C ARG A 37 -1.71 10.92 -7.92
N ILE A 38 -1.07 10.11 -7.09
CA ILE A 38 -1.70 8.93 -6.46
C ILE A 38 -2.89 9.37 -5.60
N ALA A 39 -2.70 10.33 -4.69
CA ALA A 39 -3.76 10.81 -3.81
C ALA A 39 -4.97 11.36 -4.59
N ASN A 40 -4.72 12.15 -5.65
CA ASN A 40 -5.78 12.69 -6.49
C ASN A 40 -6.55 11.60 -7.27
N ALA A 41 -5.85 10.56 -7.71
CA ALA A 41 -6.48 9.42 -8.39
C ALA A 41 -7.29 8.53 -7.43
N LEU A 42 -6.92 8.46 -6.16
CA LEU A 42 -7.61 7.70 -5.12
C LEU A 42 -8.79 8.45 -4.49
N ALA A 43 -8.79 9.80 -4.54
CA ALA A 43 -9.82 10.63 -3.92
C ALA A 43 -11.27 10.29 -4.38
N PRO A 44 -11.53 10.01 -5.68
CA PRO A 44 -12.88 9.59 -6.12
C PRO A 44 -13.34 8.25 -5.52
N LEU A 45 -12.42 7.42 -5.02
CA LEU A 45 -12.73 6.17 -4.32
C LEU A 45 -13.01 6.39 -2.83
N GLY A 46 -12.97 7.64 -2.35
CA GLY A 46 -13.15 7.99 -0.94
C GLY A 46 -11.90 7.79 -0.09
N ILE A 47 -10.71 7.69 -0.70
CA ILE A 47 -9.45 7.43 -0.02
C ILE A 47 -8.71 8.75 0.19
N GLY A 48 -8.45 9.09 1.45
CA GLY A 48 -7.71 10.29 1.84
C GLY A 48 -6.20 10.02 1.93
N ARG A 49 -5.39 11.09 1.76
CA ARG A 49 -3.96 11.04 2.06
C ARG A 49 -3.73 11.38 3.53
N SER A 50 -2.87 10.62 4.20
CA SER A 50 -2.39 10.95 5.54
C SER A 50 -0.99 11.56 5.55
N ASN A 51 -0.51 11.90 6.76
CA ASN A 51 0.87 12.26 7.03
C ASN A 51 1.64 11.12 7.71
N ASP A 52 1.02 9.98 7.90
CA ASP A 52 1.67 8.80 8.48
C ASP A 52 2.68 8.21 7.47
N ILE A 53 3.65 7.49 8.00
CA ILE A 53 4.69 6.85 7.19
C ILE A 53 4.31 5.39 6.98
N ALA A 54 4.23 4.96 5.71
CA ALA A 54 3.97 3.58 5.37
C ALA A 54 5.00 2.63 6.00
N GLY A 55 4.54 1.57 6.61
CA GLY A 55 5.34 0.54 7.28
C GLY A 55 5.46 -0.76 6.50
N GLY A 56 4.48 -1.03 5.63
CA GLY A 56 4.41 -2.20 4.76
C GLY A 56 3.81 -3.45 5.41
N GLY A 57 3.32 -3.39 6.65
CA GLY A 57 2.70 -4.54 7.32
C GLY A 57 3.69 -5.65 7.75
N PRO A 58 3.18 -6.79 8.27
CA PRO A 58 4.03 -7.84 8.84
C PRO A 58 4.88 -8.60 7.82
N ASP A 59 4.37 -8.84 6.61
CA ASP A 59 5.05 -9.65 5.61
C ASP A 59 6.12 -8.88 4.84
N VAL A 60 5.82 -7.66 4.41
CA VAL A 60 6.77 -6.85 3.62
C VAL A 60 7.56 -5.84 4.45
N GLY A 61 7.17 -5.60 5.70
CA GLY A 61 7.89 -4.70 6.62
C GLY A 61 9.39 -4.96 6.72
N PRO A 62 9.87 -6.23 6.83
CA PRO A 62 11.29 -6.53 6.79
C PRO A 62 11.98 -6.04 5.50
N THR A 63 11.31 -6.12 4.35
CA THR A 63 11.82 -5.61 3.06
C THR A 63 11.87 -4.08 3.05
N VAL A 64 10.85 -3.44 3.63
CA VAL A 64 10.80 -1.98 3.81
C VAL A 64 11.91 -1.48 4.75
N ALA A 65 12.26 -2.26 5.76
CA ALA A 65 13.37 -1.96 6.68
C ALA A 65 14.74 -1.98 5.98
N LEU A 66 14.89 -2.73 4.87
CA LEU A 66 16.07 -2.74 4.01
C LEU A 66 16.15 -1.55 3.04
N GLY A 67 15.19 -0.62 3.10
CA GLY A 67 15.19 0.60 2.30
C GLY A 67 14.27 0.58 1.08
N VAL A 68 13.52 -0.50 0.86
CA VAL A 68 12.49 -0.54 -0.19
C VAL A 68 11.36 0.44 0.16
N ASN A 69 10.83 1.12 -0.85
CA ASN A 69 9.70 2.02 -0.67
C ASN A 69 8.43 1.26 -0.30
N ALA A 70 7.53 1.94 0.40
CA ALA A 70 6.22 1.40 0.73
C ALA A 70 5.10 2.39 0.43
N ILE A 71 3.94 1.86 0.06
CA ILE A 71 2.67 2.56 0.05
C ILE A 71 1.68 1.64 0.75
N ASP A 72 1.07 2.13 1.83
CA ASP A 72 0.06 1.38 2.56
C ASP A 72 -1.33 1.94 2.21
N LEU A 73 -2.22 1.03 1.84
CA LEU A 73 -3.63 1.30 1.62
C LEU A 73 -4.40 0.78 2.84
N GLN A 74 -4.71 1.69 3.76
CA GLN A 74 -5.32 1.35 5.06
C GLN A 74 -6.79 0.98 4.90
N GLN A 75 -7.10 -0.27 5.21
CA GLN A 75 -8.47 -0.77 5.23
C GLN A 75 -9.16 -0.41 6.55
N ASP A 76 -10.49 -0.29 6.53
CA ASP A 76 -11.29 -0.15 7.74
C ASP A 76 -11.27 -1.49 8.51
N GLY A 77 -10.69 -1.46 9.68
CA GLY A 77 -10.56 -2.64 10.54
C GLY A 77 -11.66 -2.81 11.57
N THR A 78 -12.78 -2.09 11.45
CA THR A 78 -13.84 -2.09 12.48
C THR A 78 -14.31 -3.51 12.78
N ASP A 79 -14.58 -4.31 11.75
CA ASP A 79 -15.08 -5.68 11.89
C ASP A 79 -13.96 -6.75 11.79
N TYR A 80 -12.70 -6.32 11.61
CA TYR A 80 -11.59 -7.23 11.33
C TYR A 80 -11.40 -8.26 12.43
N PHE A 81 -11.32 -7.83 13.69
CA PHE A 81 -11.04 -8.72 14.82
C PHE A 81 -12.22 -9.61 15.22
N ASP A 82 -13.43 -9.33 14.73
CA ASP A 82 -14.59 -10.18 14.94
C ASP A 82 -14.53 -11.44 14.06
N LEU A 83 -13.81 -11.37 12.94
CA LEU A 83 -13.68 -12.45 11.96
C LEU A 83 -12.28 -13.08 11.94
N HIS A 84 -11.24 -12.28 12.05
CA HIS A 84 -9.84 -12.69 11.91
C HIS A 84 -9.49 -13.90 12.78
N HIS A 85 -8.98 -14.95 12.14
CA HIS A 85 -8.61 -16.22 12.76
C HIS A 85 -9.75 -16.93 13.49
N THR A 86 -10.99 -16.71 13.09
CA THR A 86 -12.17 -17.42 13.60
C THR A 86 -12.77 -18.35 12.56
N PRO A 87 -13.61 -19.35 12.96
CA PRO A 87 -14.36 -20.19 12.00
C PRO A 87 -15.35 -19.39 11.13
N ASP A 88 -15.70 -18.16 11.53
CA ASP A 88 -16.61 -17.28 10.81
C ASP A 88 -15.92 -16.47 9.71
N ASP A 89 -14.59 -16.56 9.58
CA ASP A 89 -13.82 -15.93 8.50
C ASP A 89 -14.02 -16.71 7.19
N THR A 90 -15.13 -16.45 6.56
CA THR A 90 -15.62 -17.15 5.37
C THR A 90 -15.93 -16.19 4.24
N LEU A 91 -15.94 -16.70 3.00
CA LEU A 91 -16.09 -15.89 1.78
C LEU A 91 -17.40 -15.07 1.76
N ASP A 92 -18.46 -15.54 2.39
CA ASP A 92 -19.75 -14.85 2.46
C ASP A 92 -19.73 -13.57 3.32
N LYS A 93 -18.68 -13.36 4.11
CA LYS A 93 -18.46 -12.11 4.87
C LYS A 93 -17.88 -10.98 4.03
N ILE A 94 -17.36 -11.29 2.85
CA ILE A 94 -16.75 -10.29 1.98
C ILE A 94 -17.84 -9.57 1.18
N ASP A 95 -17.94 -8.25 1.35
CA ASP A 95 -18.78 -7.41 0.51
C ASP A 95 -18.10 -7.19 -0.86
N PRO A 96 -18.71 -7.67 -1.98
CA PRO A 96 -18.13 -7.50 -3.31
C PRO A 96 -17.87 -6.04 -3.71
N LYS A 97 -18.64 -5.09 -3.20
CA LYS A 97 -18.44 -3.65 -3.49
C LYS A 97 -17.23 -3.08 -2.76
N LYS A 98 -17.00 -3.54 -1.52
CA LYS A 98 -15.82 -3.15 -0.75
C LYS A 98 -14.57 -3.74 -1.41
N LEU A 99 -14.58 -5.02 -1.78
CA LEU A 99 -13.51 -5.67 -2.51
C LEU A 99 -13.23 -5.00 -3.87
N GLN A 100 -14.28 -4.61 -4.61
CA GLN A 100 -14.11 -3.89 -5.87
C GLN A 100 -13.37 -2.55 -5.68
N GLN A 101 -13.67 -1.81 -4.61
CA GLN A 101 -12.97 -0.57 -4.28
C GLN A 101 -11.48 -0.85 -3.96
N ASN A 102 -11.18 -1.93 -3.22
CA ASN A 102 -9.81 -2.36 -2.96
C ASN A 102 -9.07 -2.65 -4.26
N VAL A 103 -9.64 -3.47 -5.13
CA VAL A 103 -9.04 -3.79 -6.45
C VAL A 103 -8.77 -2.53 -7.27
N ALA A 104 -9.73 -1.58 -7.31
CA ALA A 104 -9.57 -0.33 -8.01
C ALA A 104 -8.43 0.52 -7.43
N ALA A 105 -8.33 0.61 -6.10
CA ALA A 105 -7.25 1.35 -5.43
C ALA A 105 -5.88 0.75 -5.73
N TRP A 106 -5.73 -0.56 -5.58
CA TRP A 106 -4.50 -1.28 -5.88
C TRP A 106 -4.07 -1.12 -7.34
N ALA A 107 -4.97 -1.35 -8.29
CA ALA A 107 -4.69 -1.19 -9.71
C ALA A 107 -4.26 0.25 -10.05
N THR A 108 -4.90 1.25 -9.44
CA THR A 108 -4.57 2.66 -9.62
C THR A 108 -3.15 2.96 -9.15
N VAL A 109 -2.80 2.58 -7.92
CA VAL A 109 -1.45 2.82 -7.36
C VAL A 109 -0.39 2.13 -8.20
N LEU A 110 -0.56 0.83 -8.47
CA LEU A 110 0.42 0.04 -9.23
C LEU A 110 0.61 0.59 -10.65
N SER A 111 -0.49 0.98 -11.32
CA SER A 111 -0.40 1.58 -12.66
C SER A 111 0.36 2.90 -12.66
N ILE A 112 0.12 3.77 -11.68
CA ILE A 112 0.81 5.06 -11.58
C ILE A 112 2.30 4.84 -11.30
N VAL A 113 2.64 4.00 -10.31
CA VAL A 113 4.04 3.76 -9.92
C VAL A 113 4.81 3.08 -11.05
N ALA A 114 4.24 2.07 -11.71
CA ALA A 114 4.90 1.34 -12.79
C ALA A 114 5.21 2.20 -14.03
N ASN A 115 4.47 3.30 -14.21
CA ASN A 115 4.65 4.21 -15.34
C ASN A 115 5.30 5.54 -14.94
N ASP A 116 5.72 5.69 -13.68
CA ASP A 116 6.39 6.90 -13.23
C ASP A 116 7.83 6.97 -13.73
N PRO A 117 8.28 8.14 -14.24
CA PRO A 117 9.66 8.30 -14.69
C PRO A 117 10.66 8.46 -13.53
N ALA A 118 10.20 8.61 -12.28
CA ALA A 118 11.09 8.74 -11.14
C ALA A 118 11.88 7.46 -10.89
N ASP A 119 13.16 7.61 -10.56
CA ASP A 119 13.99 6.51 -10.08
C ASP A 119 13.62 6.18 -8.63
N LEU A 120 12.81 5.16 -8.46
CA LEU A 120 12.31 4.68 -7.17
C LEU A 120 13.14 3.54 -6.58
N LEU A 121 14.18 3.07 -7.26
CA LEU A 121 15.04 2.02 -6.72
C LEU A 121 15.72 2.50 -5.43
N PRO A 122 15.83 1.62 -4.42
CA PRO A 122 16.57 1.94 -3.20
C PRO A 122 17.99 2.38 -3.56
N LYS A 123 18.35 3.60 -3.21
CA LYS A 123 19.74 4.06 -3.35
C LYS A 123 20.50 3.45 -2.19
N GLY A 124 21.38 2.51 -2.46
CA GLY A 124 22.29 1.95 -1.46
C GLY A 124 22.91 3.07 -0.64
N LYS A 125 23.08 2.86 0.67
CA LYS A 125 23.87 3.79 1.48
C LYS A 125 25.22 3.93 0.80
N ALA A 126 25.59 5.14 0.40
CA ALA A 126 26.92 5.40 -0.10
C ALA A 126 27.91 5.01 1.02
N GLY A 127 28.55 3.86 0.89
CA GLY A 127 29.58 3.41 1.83
C GLY A 127 29.46 1.97 2.36
N ASP A 128 29.08 0.99 1.53
CA ASP A 128 29.43 -0.42 1.77
C ASP A 128 30.28 -0.94 0.62
#